data_311a29639858fad9707cdb888c93d364
#
_entry.id   311a29639858fad9707cdb888c93d364
#
_cell.length_a   1.000
_cell.length_b   1.000
_cell.length_c   1.000
_cell.angle_alpha   90.00
_cell.angle_beta   90.00
_cell.angle_gamma   90.00
#
_symmetry.space_group_name_H-M   'P 1'
#
loop_
_entity.id
_entity.type
_entity.pdbx_description
1 polymer ?
#
loop_
_entity_poly.entity_id
_entity_poly.type
_entity_poly.pdbx_seq_one_letter_code
_entity_poly.pdbx_strand_id
1 'polypeptide(L)'
;MITLDGLTKQYPGTAQPAVDHISLTVPAGEVCVLIGPSGCGKTTTMRLINRMIEPTGGRIELQGRDVTHMDAVELRRGIGYVIQQVGLFPHLTIAGNIATVPRLLGWDAARTDKRIDELLELVALEPATYRDRYPRDLSGGQKQRVGIARALALKPK
;
A
#
# COMPACT_ATOMS: atom_id res chain seq x y z
N MET A 1 2.90 7.06 12.39
CA MET A 1 4.16 6.56 12.99
C MET A 1 4.20 5.04 12.81
N ILE A 2 5.34 4.53 12.35
CA ILE A 2 5.63 3.09 12.22
C ILE A 2 6.87 2.82 13.06
N THR A 3 6.84 1.78 13.91
CA THR A 3 8.00 1.35 14.69
C THR A 3 8.26 -0.12 14.43
N LEU A 4 9.47 -0.46 14.08
CA LEU A 4 10.01 -1.81 13.99
C LEU A 4 10.98 -2.00 15.15
N ASP A 5 10.85 -3.10 15.89
CA ASP A 5 11.69 -3.41 17.05
C ASP A 5 12.22 -4.83 16.93
N GLY A 6 13.52 -4.96 16.63
CA GLY A 6 14.21 -6.23 16.42
C GLY A 6 13.56 -7.12 15.34
N LEU A 7 12.92 -6.52 14.34
CA LEU A 7 12.14 -7.23 13.33
C LEU A 7 13.00 -8.25 12.58
N THR A 8 12.56 -9.49 12.60
CA THR A 8 13.28 -10.61 11.99
C THR A 8 12.33 -11.47 11.14
N LYS A 9 12.82 -11.90 9.97
CA LYS A 9 12.15 -12.87 9.12
C LYS A 9 13.13 -13.92 8.60
N GLN A 10 12.99 -15.12 9.10
CA GLN A 10 13.64 -16.33 8.60
C GLN A 10 12.62 -17.17 7.80
N TYR A 11 12.94 -17.55 6.57
CA TYR A 11 12.14 -18.52 5.83
C TYR A 11 12.59 -19.94 6.14
N PRO A 12 11.68 -20.91 6.16
CA PRO A 12 12.07 -22.33 6.34
C PRO A 12 13.10 -22.75 5.30
N GLY A 13 14.14 -23.46 5.75
CA GLY A 13 15.21 -23.97 4.87
C GLY A 13 16.26 -22.97 4.40
N THR A 14 16.19 -21.72 4.83
CA THR A 14 17.24 -20.72 4.51
C THR A 14 18.28 -20.65 5.64
N ALA A 15 19.56 -20.56 5.30
CA ALA A 15 20.65 -20.42 6.28
C ALA A 15 20.68 -19.03 6.94
N GLN A 16 20.21 -18.00 6.23
CA GLN A 16 20.22 -16.62 6.71
C GLN A 16 18.82 -16.02 6.70
N PRO A 17 18.48 -15.13 7.64
CA PRO A 17 17.22 -14.41 7.65
C PRO A 17 17.14 -13.44 6.45
N ALA A 18 15.96 -13.28 5.89
CA ALA A 18 15.66 -12.31 4.85
C ALA A 18 15.54 -10.87 5.42
N VAL A 19 15.23 -10.75 6.72
CA VAL A 19 15.25 -9.54 7.53
C VAL A 19 15.86 -9.93 8.87
N ASP A 20 16.90 -9.25 9.30
CA ASP A 20 17.67 -9.59 10.49
C ASP A 20 17.70 -8.42 11.48
N HIS A 21 16.98 -8.56 12.59
CA HIS A 21 16.92 -7.66 13.75
C HIS A 21 16.82 -6.16 13.40
N ILE A 22 15.99 -5.80 12.41
CA ILE A 22 15.83 -4.40 12.02
C ILE A 22 15.03 -3.64 13.07
N SER A 23 15.62 -2.55 13.59
CA SER A 23 14.94 -1.57 14.43
C SER A 23 14.93 -0.21 13.73
N LEU A 24 13.74 0.35 13.55
CA LEU A 24 13.51 1.60 12.81
C LEU A 24 12.23 2.26 13.28
N THR A 25 12.26 3.57 13.44
CA THR A 25 11.04 4.38 13.66
C THR A 25 10.87 5.38 12.53
N VAL A 26 9.68 5.40 11.93
CA VAL A 26 9.25 6.41 10.96
C VAL A 26 8.18 7.27 11.63
N PRO A 27 8.50 8.52 12.00
CA PRO A 27 7.54 9.44 12.59
C PRO A 27 6.32 9.72 11.69
N ALA A 28 5.24 10.21 12.28
CA ALA A 28 4.09 10.62 11.49
C ALA A 28 4.44 11.84 10.61
N GLY A 29 4.02 11.80 9.35
CA GLY A 29 4.28 12.88 8.37
C GLY A 29 5.65 12.81 7.70
N GLU A 30 6.50 11.85 8.06
CA GLU A 30 7.81 11.67 7.44
C GLU A 30 7.79 10.61 6.33
N VAL A 31 8.75 10.75 5.40
CA VAL A 31 9.01 9.79 4.33
C VAL A 31 10.31 9.04 4.64
N CYS A 32 10.22 7.72 4.73
CA CYS A 32 11.37 6.84 4.88
C CYS A 32 11.63 6.09 3.58
N VAL A 33 12.88 6.08 3.12
CA VAL A 33 13.30 5.37 1.90
C VAL A 33 14.24 4.23 2.27
N LEU A 34 13.88 3.00 1.92
CA LEU A 34 14.73 1.82 2.07
C LEU A 34 15.59 1.67 0.81
N ILE A 35 16.91 1.82 0.96
CA ILE A 35 17.88 1.71 -0.13
C ILE A 35 18.72 0.45 0.07
N GLY A 36 19.11 -0.21 -1.01
CA GLY A 36 19.99 -1.37 -0.97
C GLY A 36 19.85 -2.26 -2.21
N PRO A 37 20.75 -3.24 -2.40
CA PRO A 37 20.76 -4.13 -3.55
C PRO A 37 19.51 -5.03 -3.61
N SER A 38 19.30 -5.69 -4.74
CA SER A 38 18.25 -6.69 -4.87
C SER A 38 18.46 -7.82 -3.86
N GLY A 39 17.39 -8.28 -3.22
CA GLY A 39 17.44 -9.36 -2.23
C GLY A 39 17.77 -8.93 -0.79
N CYS A 40 18.09 -7.66 -0.51
CA CYS A 40 18.45 -7.21 0.85
C CYS A 40 17.25 -7.03 1.81
N GLY A 41 16.07 -7.57 1.52
CA GLY A 41 14.95 -7.60 2.46
C GLY A 41 13.94 -6.44 2.37
N LYS A 42 14.13 -5.41 1.52
CA LYS A 42 13.21 -4.25 1.43
C LYS A 42 11.75 -4.65 1.23
N THR A 43 11.48 -5.46 0.22
CA THR A 43 10.12 -5.94 -0.09
C THR A 43 9.57 -6.83 1.03
N THR A 44 10.43 -7.63 1.66
CA THR A 44 10.06 -8.48 2.79
C THR A 44 9.64 -7.61 3.98
N THR A 45 10.40 -6.57 4.30
CA THR A 45 10.06 -5.60 5.37
C THR A 45 8.71 -4.93 5.10
N MET A 46 8.47 -4.46 3.87
CA MET A 46 7.17 -3.87 3.51
C MET A 46 6.00 -4.86 3.64
N ARG A 47 6.21 -6.14 3.29
CA ARG A 47 5.20 -7.19 3.45
C ARG A 47 4.93 -7.56 4.90
N LEU A 48 5.94 -7.47 5.76
CA LEU A 48 5.79 -7.65 7.21
C LEU A 48 4.94 -6.54 7.83
N ILE A 49 5.21 -5.27 7.49
CA ILE A 49 4.43 -4.12 7.98
C ILE A 49 2.93 -4.27 7.64
N ASN A 50 2.60 -4.76 6.45
CA ASN A 50 1.22 -4.99 6.01
C ASN A 50 0.65 -6.34 6.48
N ARG A 51 1.39 -7.14 7.24
CA ARG A 51 1.02 -8.52 7.60
C ARG A 51 0.59 -9.37 6.41
N MET A 52 1.25 -9.19 5.25
CA MET A 52 1.14 -10.14 4.14
C MET A 52 1.94 -11.42 4.43
N ILE A 53 2.93 -11.31 5.28
CA ILE A 53 3.70 -12.41 5.88
C ILE A 53 3.90 -12.09 7.37
N GLU A 54 3.98 -13.13 8.19
CA GLU A 54 4.22 -12.97 9.63
C GLU A 54 5.73 -12.91 9.93
N PRO A 55 6.17 -12.08 10.89
CA PRO A 55 7.54 -12.07 11.36
C PRO A 55 7.88 -13.39 12.07
N THR A 56 9.15 -13.73 12.14
CA THR A 56 9.65 -14.83 12.97
C THR A 56 10.22 -14.35 14.31
N GLY A 57 10.43 -13.06 14.45
CA GLY A 57 10.87 -12.39 15.67
C GLY A 57 10.71 -10.89 15.60
N GLY A 58 10.81 -10.25 16.75
CA GLY A 58 10.62 -8.81 16.88
C GLY A 58 9.15 -8.38 16.83
N ARG A 59 8.93 -7.06 16.76
CA ARG A 59 7.62 -6.46 16.84
C ARG A 59 7.44 -5.33 15.82
N ILE A 60 6.21 -5.12 15.37
CA ILE A 60 5.83 -4.02 14.49
C ILE A 60 4.68 -3.26 15.15
N GLU A 61 4.83 -1.95 15.29
CA GLU A 61 3.76 -1.08 15.76
C GLU A 61 3.36 -0.09 14.67
N LEU A 62 2.06 0.06 14.47
CA LEU A 62 1.47 1.10 13.65
C LEU A 62 0.65 2.04 14.53
N GLN A 63 1.05 3.31 14.60
CA GLN A 63 0.40 4.32 15.49
C GLN A 63 0.33 3.88 16.95
N GLY A 64 1.39 3.23 17.47
CA GLY A 64 1.46 2.74 18.85
C GLY A 64 0.67 1.46 19.12
N ARG A 65 0.12 0.81 18.09
CA ARG A 65 -0.59 -0.47 18.24
C ARG A 65 0.24 -1.57 17.59
N ASP A 66 0.45 -2.66 18.32
CA ASP A 66 1.08 -3.85 17.78
C ASP A 66 0.21 -4.47 16.68
N VAL A 67 0.78 -4.58 15.47
CA VAL A 67 0.03 -5.07 14.31
C VAL A 67 -0.31 -6.55 14.42
N THR A 68 0.40 -7.33 15.25
CA THR A 68 0.16 -8.77 15.41
C THR A 68 -1.17 -9.06 16.13
N HIS A 69 -1.65 -8.11 16.94
CA HIS A 69 -2.91 -8.20 17.67
C HIS A 69 -4.11 -7.55 16.97
N MET A 70 -3.87 -6.96 15.78
CA MET A 70 -4.94 -6.34 14.99
C MET A 70 -5.57 -7.35 14.04
N ASP A 71 -6.84 -7.17 13.68
CA ASP A 71 -7.40 -7.87 12.53
C ASP A 71 -6.65 -7.49 11.26
N ALA A 72 -6.19 -8.48 10.50
CA ALA A 72 -5.32 -8.24 9.33
C ALA A 72 -6.04 -7.51 8.19
N VAL A 73 -7.35 -7.66 8.07
CA VAL A 73 -8.17 -6.96 7.06
C VAL A 73 -8.32 -5.49 7.47
N GLU A 74 -8.62 -5.24 8.75
CA GLU A 74 -8.73 -3.90 9.29
C GLU A 74 -7.40 -3.14 9.19
N LEU A 75 -6.29 -3.79 9.57
CA LEU A 75 -4.94 -3.23 9.42
C LEU A 75 -4.68 -2.78 7.97
N ARG A 76 -4.90 -3.66 6.99
CA ARG A 76 -4.64 -3.36 5.57
C ARG A 76 -5.55 -2.29 5.00
N ARG A 77 -6.77 -2.12 5.52
CA ARG A 77 -7.67 -1.01 5.17
C ARG A 77 -7.12 0.35 5.62
N GLY A 78 -6.33 0.36 6.70
CA GLY A 78 -5.65 1.54 7.21
C GLY A 78 -4.33 1.88 6.51
N ILE A 79 -3.82 1.01 5.61
CA ILE A 79 -2.54 1.17 4.93
C ILE A 79 -2.76 1.25 3.42
N GLY A 80 -2.32 2.35 2.80
CA GLY A 80 -2.26 2.44 1.34
C GLY A 80 -1.04 1.68 0.82
N TYR A 81 -1.25 0.60 0.06
CA TYR A 81 -0.15 -0.22 -0.47
C TYR A 81 -0.09 -0.18 -1.99
N VAL A 82 1.06 0.24 -2.52
CA VAL A 82 1.35 0.24 -3.96
C VAL A 82 2.41 -0.80 -4.24
N ILE A 83 2.09 -1.80 -5.07
CA ILE A 83 3.03 -2.84 -5.47
C ILE A 83 3.87 -2.38 -6.66
N GLN A 84 5.05 -2.98 -6.84
CA GLN A 84 6.00 -2.63 -7.89
C GLN A 84 5.40 -2.76 -9.31
N GLN A 85 4.66 -3.81 -9.57
CA GLN A 85 3.78 -3.90 -10.74
C GLN A 85 2.40 -3.42 -10.32
N VAL A 86 2.00 -2.24 -10.73
CA VAL A 86 0.84 -1.48 -10.20
C VAL A 86 -0.44 -2.31 -9.98
N GLY A 87 -0.59 -3.44 -10.68
CA GLY A 87 -1.69 -4.40 -10.49
C GLY A 87 -3.08 -3.75 -10.64
N LEU A 88 -3.25 -2.88 -11.64
CA LEU A 88 -4.57 -2.39 -11.99
C LEU A 88 -5.41 -3.51 -12.59
N PHE A 89 -6.69 -3.52 -12.27
CA PHE A 89 -7.65 -4.46 -12.85
C PHE A 89 -7.89 -4.09 -14.32
N PRO A 90 -7.46 -4.91 -15.29
CA PRO A 90 -7.48 -4.54 -16.71
C PRO A 90 -8.89 -4.42 -17.28
N HIS A 91 -9.87 -5.05 -16.66
CA HIS A 91 -11.28 -5.06 -17.04
C HIS A 91 -12.09 -3.92 -16.42
N LEU A 92 -11.49 -3.13 -15.53
CA LEU A 92 -12.11 -1.95 -14.92
C LEU A 92 -11.55 -0.67 -15.53
N THR A 93 -12.39 0.35 -15.62
CA THR A 93 -11.94 1.72 -15.93
C THR A 93 -11.01 2.25 -14.83
N ILE A 94 -10.40 3.39 -15.05
CA ILE A 94 -9.57 4.05 -14.04
C ILE A 94 -10.41 4.43 -12.81
N ALA A 95 -11.59 4.99 -13.01
CA ALA A 95 -12.54 5.24 -11.92
C ALA A 95 -12.92 3.96 -11.20
N GLY A 96 -13.19 2.87 -11.93
CA GLY A 96 -13.50 1.55 -11.37
C GLY A 96 -12.35 0.99 -10.51
N ASN A 97 -11.10 1.17 -10.94
CA ASN A 97 -9.91 0.78 -10.18
C ASN A 97 -9.79 1.55 -8.86
N ILE A 98 -9.98 2.86 -8.88
CA ILE A 98 -9.91 3.70 -7.67
C ILE A 98 -11.09 3.39 -6.73
N ALA A 99 -12.29 3.14 -7.29
CA ALA A 99 -13.50 2.85 -6.54
C ALA A 99 -13.52 1.46 -5.86
N THR A 100 -12.59 0.56 -6.18
CA THR A 100 -12.65 -0.85 -5.75
C THR A 100 -12.85 -0.99 -4.25
N VAL A 101 -12.01 -0.34 -3.44
CA VAL A 101 -12.09 -0.47 -1.97
C VAL A 101 -13.23 0.37 -1.39
N PRO A 102 -13.49 1.62 -1.79
CA PRO A 102 -14.69 2.35 -1.39
C PRO A 102 -16.00 1.57 -1.59
N ARG A 103 -16.19 0.97 -2.77
CA ARG A 103 -17.37 0.14 -3.06
C ARG A 103 -17.46 -1.10 -2.17
N LEU A 104 -16.34 -1.80 -1.95
CA LEU A 104 -16.29 -2.94 -1.04
C LEU A 104 -16.70 -2.59 0.39
N LEU A 105 -16.48 -1.33 0.79
CA LEU A 105 -16.87 -0.81 2.11
C LEU A 105 -18.27 -0.16 2.12
N GLY A 106 -19.04 -0.28 1.04
CA GLY A 106 -20.39 0.22 0.97
C GLY A 106 -20.52 1.75 0.90
N TRP A 107 -19.50 2.45 0.39
CA TRP A 107 -19.62 3.89 0.15
C TRP A 107 -20.71 4.14 -0.92
N ASP A 108 -21.52 5.17 -0.71
CA ASP A 108 -22.48 5.61 -1.73
C ASP A 108 -21.78 6.11 -3.00
N ALA A 109 -22.54 6.17 -4.09
CA ALA A 109 -22.02 6.55 -5.39
C ALA A 109 -21.47 7.99 -5.41
N ALA A 110 -22.22 8.94 -4.85
CA ALA A 110 -21.85 10.36 -4.89
C ALA A 110 -20.54 10.62 -4.14
N ARG A 111 -20.37 10.03 -2.94
CA ARG A 111 -19.13 10.09 -2.16
C ARG A 111 -17.96 9.44 -2.91
N THR A 112 -18.21 8.29 -3.54
CA THR A 112 -17.18 7.56 -4.28
C THR A 112 -16.73 8.35 -5.50
N ASP A 113 -17.66 8.90 -6.29
CA ASP A 113 -17.36 9.69 -7.48
C ASP A 113 -16.58 10.95 -7.15
N LYS A 114 -17.01 11.70 -6.13
CA LYS A 114 -16.27 12.86 -5.65
C LYS A 114 -14.84 12.48 -5.25
N ARG A 115 -14.66 11.36 -4.55
CA ARG A 115 -13.34 10.90 -4.12
C ARG A 115 -12.46 10.49 -5.29
N ILE A 116 -13.01 9.90 -6.34
CA ILE A 116 -12.28 9.56 -7.57
C ILE A 116 -11.72 10.82 -8.21
N ASP A 117 -12.55 11.85 -8.38
CA ASP A 117 -12.15 13.09 -9.03
C ASP A 117 -11.05 13.80 -8.21
N GLU A 118 -11.23 13.95 -6.89
CA GLU A 118 -10.20 14.47 -5.99
C GLU A 118 -8.84 13.74 -6.12
N LEU A 119 -8.88 12.42 -6.25
CA LEU A 119 -7.66 11.61 -6.34
C LEU A 119 -7.01 11.68 -7.72
N LEU A 120 -7.79 11.75 -8.78
CA LEU A 120 -7.26 11.95 -10.13
C LEU A 120 -6.58 13.29 -10.25
N GLU A 121 -7.18 14.36 -9.74
CA GLU A 121 -6.57 15.69 -9.67
C GLU A 121 -5.26 15.66 -8.85
N LEU A 122 -5.28 15.02 -7.67
CA LEU A 122 -4.11 14.90 -6.80
C LEU A 122 -2.91 14.26 -7.50
N VAL A 123 -3.15 13.30 -8.39
CA VAL A 123 -2.08 12.63 -9.14
C VAL A 123 -1.85 13.24 -10.52
N ALA A 124 -2.34 14.45 -10.77
CA ALA A 124 -2.21 15.17 -12.03
C ALA A 124 -2.70 14.37 -13.26
N LEU A 125 -3.89 13.77 -13.13
CA LEU A 125 -4.67 13.15 -14.19
C LEU A 125 -6.04 13.79 -14.22
N GLU A 126 -6.35 14.54 -15.29
CA GLU A 126 -7.63 15.23 -15.42
C GLU A 126 -8.81 14.25 -15.39
N PRO A 127 -9.78 14.38 -14.46
CA PRO A 127 -10.89 13.45 -14.33
C PRO A 127 -11.70 13.26 -15.63
N ALA A 128 -12.09 14.34 -16.30
CA ALA A 128 -12.87 14.29 -17.52
C ALA A 128 -12.20 13.48 -18.64
N THR A 129 -10.86 13.45 -18.67
CA THR A 129 -10.08 12.73 -19.67
C THR A 129 -9.78 11.29 -19.29
N TYR A 130 -9.58 11.00 -17.99
CA TYR A 130 -8.97 9.74 -17.58
C TYR A 130 -9.93 8.78 -16.87
N ARG A 131 -11.02 9.25 -16.23
CA ARG A 131 -11.83 8.38 -15.39
C ARG A 131 -12.44 7.16 -16.10
N ASP A 132 -12.80 7.32 -17.38
CA ASP A 132 -13.47 6.28 -18.17
C ASP A 132 -12.51 5.47 -19.05
N ARG A 133 -11.21 5.82 -19.07
CA ARG A 133 -10.18 5.03 -19.75
C ARG A 133 -9.90 3.72 -19.05
N TYR A 134 -9.32 2.78 -19.78
CA TYR A 134 -8.85 1.52 -19.25
C TYR A 134 -7.33 1.55 -19.03
N PRO A 135 -6.78 0.68 -18.16
CA PRO A 135 -5.34 0.60 -17.92
C PRO A 135 -4.49 0.43 -19.18
N ARG A 136 -4.99 -0.27 -20.20
CA ARG A 136 -4.30 -0.45 -21.49
C ARG A 136 -4.02 0.87 -22.23
N ASP A 137 -4.85 1.88 -21.99
CA ASP A 137 -4.78 3.19 -22.66
C ASP A 137 -3.81 4.17 -21.97
N LEU A 138 -3.15 3.73 -20.88
CA LEU A 138 -2.26 4.54 -20.06
C LEU A 138 -0.79 4.16 -20.25
N SER A 139 0.08 5.17 -20.20
CA SER A 139 1.53 4.95 -20.08
C SER A 139 1.89 4.30 -18.71
N GLY A 140 3.10 3.75 -18.59
CA GLY A 140 3.58 3.15 -17.35
C GLY A 140 3.53 4.11 -16.15
N GLY A 141 3.96 5.36 -16.33
CA GLY A 141 3.92 6.38 -15.29
C GLY A 141 2.48 6.79 -14.91
N GLN A 142 1.55 6.85 -15.88
CA GLN A 142 0.14 7.10 -15.61
C GLN A 142 -0.47 5.94 -14.81
N LYS A 143 -0.16 4.68 -15.16
CA LYS A 143 -0.58 3.51 -14.39
C LYS A 143 -0.12 3.58 -12.94
N GLN A 144 1.14 3.98 -12.71
CA GLN A 144 1.66 4.16 -11.34
C GLN A 144 0.90 5.23 -10.56
N ARG A 145 0.62 6.38 -11.19
CA ARG A 145 -0.20 7.44 -10.57
C ARG A 145 -1.60 6.96 -10.18
N VAL A 146 -2.27 6.21 -11.06
CA VAL A 146 -3.55 5.57 -10.72
C VAL A 146 -3.42 4.58 -9.56
N GLY A 147 -2.33 3.80 -9.51
CA GLY A 147 -2.05 2.90 -8.38
C GLY A 147 -1.92 3.64 -7.05
N ILE A 148 -1.26 4.80 -7.07
CA ILE A 148 -1.16 5.69 -5.89
C ILE A 148 -2.56 6.24 -5.53
N ALA A 149 -3.33 6.74 -6.50
CA ALA A 149 -4.70 7.20 -6.28
C ALA A 149 -5.57 6.12 -5.62
N ARG A 150 -5.51 4.89 -6.15
CA ARG A 150 -6.22 3.74 -5.56
C ARG A 150 -5.80 3.46 -4.12
N ALA A 151 -4.50 3.50 -3.83
CA ALA A 151 -3.98 3.28 -2.48
C ALA A 151 -4.44 4.36 -1.49
N LEU A 152 -4.64 5.60 -1.96
CA LEU A 152 -5.11 6.74 -1.16
C LEU A 152 -6.63 6.82 -1.06
N ALA A 153 -7.40 5.91 -1.67
CA ALA A 153 -8.85 6.01 -1.76
C ALA A 153 -9.52 6.12 -0.38
N LEU A 154 -9.07 5.36 0.61
CA LEU A 154 -9.61 5.36 1.97
C LEU A 154 -9.00 6.42 2.90
N LYS A 155 -8.15 7.32 2.39
CA LYS A 155 -7.39 8.27 3.23
C LYS A 155 -6.59 7.53 4.31
N PRO A 156 -5.69 6.60 3.95
CA PRO A 156 -4.85 5.92 4.94
C PRO A 156 -4.07 6.96 5.74
N LYS A 157 -3.88 6.68 7.02
CA LYS A 157 -3.25 7.63 7.98
C LYS A 157 -1.75 7.53 7.97
#